data_d9bfdb3ee77cd4de7767d5ab8eed553c
#
_entry.id   d9bfdb3ee77cd4de7767d5ab8eed553c
#
_cell.length_a   1.000
_cell.length_b   1.000
_cell.length_c   1.000
_cell.angle_alpha   90.00
_cell.angle_beta   90.00
_cell.angle_gamma   90.00
#
_symmetry.space_group_name_H-M   'P 1'
#
loop_
_entity.id
_entity.type
_entity.pdbx_description
1 polymer ?
#
loop_
_entity_poly.entity_id
_entity_poly.type
_entity_poly.pdbx_seq_one_letter_code
_entity_poly.pdbx_strand_id
1 'polypeptide(L)'
;MTDPTKVSGRKPRHQKTSNAATDDLEAALRAASVGQRASVDNPAWRVERPAPWPFKAQDISPLAWWRTLPSDLFRDPERLLVLATLDGITVLNGGAECAAALKANAIAAIGLTLSFVPITEMTLKTDIAMTALLRCALGGDAAAALVLAQIVGLTDLGHAYGTELAASWYTHGLRHSANPRKFSQAGTTLLAALRKRERDGDRA
;
A
#
# COMPACT_ATOMS: atom_id res chain seq x y z
N MET A 1 -43.87 38.44 39.11
CA MET A 1 -43.51 37.23 39.87
C MET A 1 -43.99 36.03 39.07
N THR A 2 -43.13 35.47 38.30
CA THR A 2 -43.28 34.09 37.74
C THR A 2 -41.91 33.68 37.18
N ASP A 3 -41.37 32.58 37.67
CA ASP A 3 -40.07 31.99 37.41
C ASP A 3 -39.91 31.42 35.99
N PRO A 4 -38.73 31.50 35.34
CA PRO A 4 -38.47 30.77 34.12
C PRO A 4 -37.86 29.41 34.41
N THR A 5 -38.51 28.40 33.88
CA THR A 5 -38.18 26.98 33.90
C THR A 5 -36.84 26.67 33.23
N LYS A 6 -35.96 26.03 33.96
CA LYS A 6 -34.65 25.50 33.55
C LYS A 6 -34.83 24.31 32.59
N VAL A 7 -34.49 24.48 31.31
CA VAL A 7 -34.43 23.38 30.35
C VAL A 7 -33.03 22.75 30.43
N SER A 8 -32.97 21.52 30.93
CA SER A 8 -31.81 20.67 31.03
C SER A 8 -31.45 20.09 29.63
N GLY A 9 -30.44 20.61 29.00
CA GLY A 9 -29.91 20.09 27.75
C GLY A 9 -29.13 18.80 27.96
N ARG A 10 -29.67 17.66 27.54
CA ARG A 10 -28.97 16.38 27.43
C ARG A 10 -27.98 16.47 26.26
N LYS A 11 -26.66 16.40 26.54
CA LYS A 11 -25.62 16.22 25.55
C LYS A 11 -25.75 14.86 24.86
N PRO A 12 -25.68 14.76 23.53
CA PRO A 12 -25.66 13.48 22.85
C PRO A 12 -24.33 12.75 23.17
N ARG A 13 -24.47 11.52 23.62
CA ARG A 13 -23.39 10.58 23.87
C ARG A 13 -22.83 10.14 22.50
N HIS A 14 -21.67 10.65 22.10
CA HIS A 14 -20.96 10.13 20.94
C HIS A 14 -20.62 8.66 21.16
N GLN A 15 -21.31 7.80 20.43
CA GLN A 15 -20.99 6.39 20.32
C GLN A 15 -19.67 6.26 19.52
N LYS A 16 -18.59 5.94 20.22
CA LYS A 16 -17.32 5.56 19.63
C LYS A 16 -17.48 4.18 19.01
N THR A 17 -17.83 4.13 17.73
CA THR A 17 -17.63 2.91 16.94
C THR A 17 -16.15 2.87 16.56
N SER A 18 -15.35 2.22 17.39
CA SER A 18 -13.98 1.86 17.09
C SER A 18 -14.02 0.79 15.98
N ASN A 19 -13.52 1.10 14.80
CA ASN A 19 -13.38 0.12 13.72
C ASN A 19 -12.21 -0.79 14.09
N ALA A 20 -12.48 -2.03 14.47
CA ALA A 20 -11.49 -3.04 14.86
C ALA A 20 -10.33 -3.18 13.83
N ALA A 21 -10.65 -3.10 12.54
CA ALA A 21 -9.65 -3.13 11.48
C ALA A 21 -8.67 -1.94 11.47
N THR A 22 -9.06 -0.78 12.03
CA THR A 22 -8.16 0.38 12.15
C THR A 22 -7.19 0.18 13.30
N ASP A 23 -7.69 -0.40 14.39
CA ASP A 23 -6.86 -0.69 15.57
C ASP A 23 -5.83 -1.78 15.27
N ASP A 24 -6.20 -2.79 14.45
CA ASP A 24 -5.29 -3.86 14.03
C ASP A 24 -4.18 -3.35 13.10
N LEU A 25 -4.49 -2.46 12.15
CA LEU A 25 -3.49 -1.85 11.27
C LEU A 25 -2.57 -0.91 12.04
N GLU A 26 -3.12 -0.09 12.94
CA GLU A 26 -2.29 0.77 13.81
C GLU A 26 -1.46 -0.05 14.80
N ALA A 27 -1.98 -1.16 15.32
CA ALA A 27 -1.25 -2.08 16.17
C ALA A 27 -0.10 -2.75 15.41
N ALA A 28 -0.34 -3.22 14.18
CA ALA A 28 0.69 -3.78 13.30
C ALA A 28 1.76 -2.75 12.93
N LEU A 29 1.38 -1.50 12.65
CA LEU A 29 2.31 -0.40 12.35
C LEU A 29 3.13 0.02 13.59
N ARG A 30 2.52 0.02 14.78
CA ARG A 30 3.24 0.26 16.05
C ARG A 30 4.19 -0.88 16.37
N ALA A 31 3.78 -2.14 16.18
CA ALA A 31 4.63 -3.30 16.35
C ALA A 31 5.84 -3.27 15.42
N ALA A 32 5.65 -2.87 14.15
CA ALA A 32 6.73 -2.70 13.19
C ALA A 32 7.71 -1.58 13.60
N SER A 33 7.24 -0.51 14.25
CA SER A 33 8.08 0.60 14.71
C SER A 33 8.85 0.30 16.01
N VAL A 34 8.32 -0.56 16.87
CA VAL A 34 8.94 -0.98 18.14
C VAL A 34 9.93 -2.14 17.93
N GLY A 35 9.71 -2.97 16.90
CA GLY A 35 10.52 -4.15 16.62
C GLY A 35 11.96 -3.87 16.14
N GLN A 36 12.34 -2.61 15.93
CA GLN A 36 13.67 -2.25 15.45
C GLN A 36 14.80 -2.40 16.50
N ARG A 37 14.47 -2.78 17.73
CA ARG A 37 15.47 -3.06 18.80
C ARG A 37 15.47 -4.51 19.32
N ALA A 38 14.62 -5.37 18.78
CA ALA A 38 14.65 -6.78 19.16
C ALA A 38 15.64 -7.51 18.25
N SER A 39 16.63 -8.10 18.88
CA SER A 39 17.65 -9.03 18.40
C SER A 39 17.28 -9.76 17.09
N VAL A 40 18.21 -9.69 16.15
CA VAL A 40 18.19 -10.30 14.81
C VAL A 40 18.03 -11.86 14.86
N ASP A 41 18.00 -12.47 16.03
CA ASP A 41 18.07 -13.93 16.22
C ASP A 41 16.76 -14.58 16.71
N ASN A 42 15.60 -13.99 16.49
CA ASN A 42 14.35 -14.68 16.83
C ASN A 42 13.78 -15.46 15.62
N PRO A 43 13.94 -16.80 15.56
CA PRO A 43 13.51 -17.59 14.41
C PRO A 43 11.99 -17.77 14.32
N ALA A 44 11.19 -17.27 15.27
CA ALA A 44 9.75 -17.50 15.35
C ALA A 44 8.93 -16.80 14.25
N TRP A 45 9.48 -15.81 13.52
CA TRP A 45 8.82 -15.18 12.36
C TRP A 45 9.22 -15.79 11.02
N ARG A 46 10.14 -16.75 11.02
CA ARG A 46 10.32 -17.64 9.87
C ARG A 46 9.14 -18.63 9.82
N VAL A 47 7.94 -18.10 9.59
CA VAL A 47 6.94 -18.90 8.90
C VAL A 47 7.67 -19.42 7.67
N GLU A 48 7.84 -20.73 7.55
CA GLU A 48 8.33 -21.39 6.35
C GLU A 48 7.40 -20.97 5.22
N ARG A 49 7.71 -19.81 4.62
CA ARG A 49 7.06 -19.43 3.38
C ARG A 49 7.46 -20.51 2.40
N PRO A 50 6.50 -21.19 1.77
CA PRO A 50 6.85 -22.04 0.65
C PRO A 50 7.71 -21.16 -0.24
N ALA A 51 8.96 -21.56 -0.47
CA ALA A 51 9.93 -20.76 -1.17
C ALA A 51 9.28 -20.26 -2.47
N PRO A 52 9.02 -18.97 -2.60
CA PRO A 52 8.27 -18.47 -3.75
C PRO A 52 9.10 -18.51 -5.03
N TRP A 53 10.31 -19.02 -4.96
CA TRP A 53 11.26 -19.01 -6.06
C TRP A 53 11.96 -20.36 -6.23
N PRO A 54 12.12 -20.83 -7.50
CA PRO A 54 11.66 -20.19 -8.73
C PRO A 54 10.20 -20.50 -9.00
N PHE A 55 9.40 -19.46 -9.22
CA PHE A 55 8.08 -19.64 -9.81
C PHE A 55 8.24 -20.29 -11.18
N LYS A 56 7.39 -21.23 -11.51
CA LYS A 56 7.26 -21.62 -12.89
C LYS A 56 6.69 -20.41 -13.63
N ALA A 57 7.40 -19.93 -14.66
CA ALA A 57 7.06 -18.72 -15.40
C ALA A 57 5.61 -18.73 -15.96
N GLN A 58 5.01 -19.92 -16.09
CA GLN A 58 3.65 -20.12 -16.54
C GLN A 58 2.59 -19.86 -15.44
N ASP A 59 2.98 -19.83 -14.18
CA ASP A 59 2.02 -19.77 -13.06
C ASP A 59 1.83 -18.35 -12.53
N ILE A 60 2.71 -17.41 -12.87
CA ILE A 60 2.64 -16.04 -12.35
C ILE A 60 3.00 -15.02 -13.44
N SER A 61 2.10 -14.04 -13.63
CA SER A 61 2.37 -12.90 -14.49
C SER A 61 3.68 -12.19 -14.09
N PRO A 62 4.53 -11.82 -15.06
CA PRO A 62 5.73 -11.00 -14.81
C PRO A 62 5.45 -9.70 -14.05
N LEU A 63 4.19 -9.25 -14.05
CA LEU A 63 3.71 -8.04 -13.38
C LEU A 63 3.10 -8.32 -12.00
N ALA A 64 2.96 -9.57 -11.56
CA ALA A 64 2.26 -9.93 -10.33
C ALA A 64 3.13 -10.64 -9.29
N TRP A 65 4.21 -11.33 -9.70
CA TRP A 65 5.05 -12.13 -8.80
C TRP A 65 5.59 -11.35 -7.61
N TRP A 66 5.89 -10.08 -7.78
CA TRP A 66 6.43 -9.23 -6.75
C TRP A 66 5.47 -9.02 -5.56
N ARG A 67 4.17 -9.26 -5.74
CA ARG A 67 3.15 -9.13 -4.70
C ARG A 67 3.25 -10.22 -3.63
N THR A 68 4.14 -11.16 -3.80
CA THR A 68 4.44 -12.19 -2.80
C THR A 68 5.70 -11.90 -2.00
N LEU A 69 6.44 -10.82 -2.33
CA LEU A 69 7.71 -10.47 -1.72
C LEU A 69 7.62 -9.18 -0.90
N PRO A 70 8.01 -9.20 0.38
CA PRO A 70 8.22 -8.00 1.16
C PRO A 70 9.41 -7.18 0.63
N SER A 71 9.41 -5.88 0.91
CA SER A 71 10.36 -4.91 0.35
C SER A 71 11.83 -5.23 0.62
N ASP A 72 12.14 -5.87 1.75
CA ASP A 72 13.48 -6.24 2.17
C ASP A 72 14.07 -7.46 1.43
N LEU A 73 13.23 -8.19 0.69
CA LEU A 73 13.67 -9.31 -0.14
C LEU A 73 13.96 -8.90 -1.60
N PHE A 74 13.71 -7.64 -1.97
CA PHE A 74 14.10 -7.13 -3.30
C PHE A 74 15.59 -6.84 -3.34
N ARG A 75 16.33 -7.77 -3.91
CA ARG A 75 17.76 -7.65 -4.24
C ARG A 75 17.93 -7.20 -5.69
N ASP A 76 19.16 -7.10 -6.14
CA ASP A 76 19.45 -6.66 -7.51
C ASP A 76 18.80 -7.52 -8.59
N PRO A 77 18.77 -8.88 -8.50
CA PRO A 77 18.07 -9.69 -9.51
C PRO A 77 16.59 -9.37 -9.63
N GLU A 78 15.88 -9.24 -8.49
CA GLU A 78 14.45 -8.93 -8.46
C GLU A 78 14.19 -7.52 -9.02
N ARG A 79 15.03 -6.56 -8.67
CA ARG A 79 14.96 -5.20 -9.22
C ARG A 79 15.17 -5.18 -10.72
N LEU A 80 16.17 -5.87 -11.22
CA LEU A 80 16.43 -5.98 -12.65
C LEU A 80 15.29 -6.65 -13.40
N LEU A 81 14.65 -7.67 -12.81
CA LEU A 81 13.49 -8.32 -13.42
C LEU A 81 12.29 -7.36 -13.54
N VAL A 82 12.00 -6.57 -12.51
CA VAL A 82 10.96 -5.52 -12.57
C VAL A 82 11.27 -4.51 -13.66
N LEU A 83 12.51 -4.03 -13.75
CA LEU A 83 12.95 -3.08 -14.75
C LEU A 83 12.81 -3.66 -16.16
N ALA A 84 13.32 -4.84 -16.40
CA ALA A 84 13.25 -5.51 -17.70
C ALA A 84 11.80 -5.76 -18.14
N THR A 85 10.93 -6.13 -17.19
CA THR A 85 9.49 -6.32 -17.47
C THR A 85 8.85 -5.01 -17.92
N LEU A 86 9.08 -3.90 -17.21
CA LEU A 86 8.49 -2.61 -17.55
C LEU A 86 9.08 -1.99 -18.82
N ASP A 87 10.38 -2.16 -19.04
CA ASP A 87 11.05 -1.62 -20.23
C ASP A 87 10.62 -2.39 -21.50
N GLY A 88 10.15 -3.65 -21.37
CA GLY A 88 9.57 -4.44 -22.45
C GLY A 88 8.13 -4.04 -22.82
N ILE A 89 7.46 -3.19 -22.02
CA ILE A 89 6.07 -2.78 -22.28
C ILE A 89 6.05 -1.63 -23.28
N THR A 90 5.46 -1.88 -24.45
CA THR A 90 5.18 -0.83 -25.44
C THR A 90 3.74 -0.34 -25.25
N VAL A 91 3.59 0.92 -24.84
CA VAL A 91 2.27 1.53 -24.66
C VAL A 91 1.81 2.16 -25.95
N LEU A 92 0.89 1.51 -26.65
CA LEU A 92 0.33 2.02 -27.90
C LEU A 92 -0.75 3.07 -27.68
N ASN A 93 -1.54 2.97 -26.59
CA ASN A 93 -2.70 3.83 -26.35
C ASN A 93 -2.80 4.38 -24.91
N GLY A 94 -1.71 4.36 -24.13
CA GLY A 94 -1.75 4.69 -22.69
C GLY A 94 -1.58 6.18 -22.36
N GLY A 95 -1.42 7.02 -23.35
CA GLY A 95 -1.16 8.46 -23.12
C GLY A 95 0.23 8.76 -22.53
N ALA A 96 0.54 10.07 -22.44
CA ALA A 96 1.83 10.55 -21.93
C ALA A 96 2.06 10.18 -20.45
N GLU A 97 1.00 10.13 -19.66
CA GLU A 97 1.07 9.81 -18.22
C GLU A 97 1.52 8.36 -17.98
N CYS A 98 0.94 7.40 -18.71
CA CYS A 98 1.34 6.01 -18.62
C CYS A 98 2.80 5.82 -19.06
N ALA A 99 3.20 6.47 -20.15
CA ALA A 99 4.59 6.43 -20.62
C ALA A 99 5.57 7.03 -19.58
N ALA A 100 5.18 8.11 -18.90
CA ALA A 100 5.97 8.72 -17.84
C ALA A 100 6.06 7.80 -16.61
N ALA A 101 4.96 7.16 -16.21
CA ALA A 101 4.93 6.20 -15.10
C ALA A 101 5.89 5.03 -15.35
N LEU A 102 5.88 4.45 -16.54
CA LEU A 102 6.81 3.38 -16.94
C LEU A 102 8.27 3.81 -16.90
N LYS A 103 8.57 5.10 -17.08
CA LYS A 103 9.92 5.69 -16.99
C LYS A 103 10.29 6.16 -15.58
N ALA A 104 9.66 5.61 -14.55
CA ALA A 104 9.91 5.92 -13.15
C ALA A 104 9.58 7.37 -12.73
N ASN A 105 8.65 8.03 -13.41
CA ASN A 105 8.08 9.26 -12.89
C ASN A 105 7.10 8.93 -11.75
N ALA A 106 7.48 9.23 -10.52
CA ALA A 106 6.70 8.86 -9.34
C ALA A 106 5.32 9.54 -9.31
N ILE A 107 5.23 10.81 -9.71
CA ILE A 107 3.96 11.55 -9.74
C ILE A 107 2.99 10.88 -10.73
N ALA A 108 3.47 10.56 -11.93
CA ALA A 108 2.68 9.87 -12.94
C ALA A 108 2.28 8.45 -12.49
N ALA A 109 3.19 7.69 -11.88
CA ALA A 109 2.90 6.35 -11.38
C ALA A 109 1.86 6.38 -10.25
N ILE A 110 1.96 7.32 -9.32
CA ILE A 110 0.97 7.54 -8.26
C ILE A 110 -0.38 7.92 -8.86
N GLY A 111 -0.44 8.92 -9.73
CA GLY A 111 -1.68 9.38 -10.37
C GLY A 111 -2.36 8.25 -11.14
N LEU A 112 -1.60 7.54 -11.97
CA LEU A 112 -2.09 6.41 -12.75
C LEU A 112 -2.67 5.30 -11.83
N THR A 113 -1.96 4.92 -10.77
CA THR A 113 -2.43 3.86 -9.87
C THR A 113 -3.67 4.31 -9.08
N LEU A 114 -3.70 5.53 -8.60
CA LEU A 114 -4.87 6.10 -7.90
C LEU A 114 -6.09 6.24 -8.80
N SER A 115 -5.94 6.34 -10.12
CA SER A 115 -7.08 6.39 -11.05
C SER A 115 -7.87 5.08 -11.13
N PHE A 116 -7.27 3.96 -10.72
CA PHE A 116 -7.90 2.64 -10.67
C PHE A 116 -8.58 2.31 -9.33
N VAL A 117 -8.44 3.17 -8.30
CA VAL A 117 -9.06 2.93 -6.99
C VAL A 117 -10.54 3.32 -7.01
N PRO A 118 -11.46 2.47 -6.48
CA PRO A 118 -11.23 1.17 -5.85
C PRO A 118 -10.84 0.06 -6.85
N ILE A 119 -9.86 -0.76 -6.47
CA ILE A 119 -9.42 -1.88 -7.30
C ILE A 119 -10.28 -3.10 -6.96
N THR A 120 -11.32 -3.33 -7.74
CA THR A 120 -12.23 -4.48 -7.59
C THR A 120 -11.75 -5.69 -8.36
N GLU A 121 -10.99 -5.46 -9.44
CA GLU A 121 -10.43 -6.51 -10.27
C GLU A 121 -9.00 -6.18 -10.68
N MET A 122 -8.16 -7.21 -10.70
CA MET A 122 -6.77 -7.11 -11.15
C MET A 122 -6.70 -7.25 -12.67
N THR A 123 -6.76 -6.13 -13.36
CA THR A 123 -6.60 -6.06 -14.81
C THR A 123 -5.13 -5.89 -15.20
N LEU A 124 -4.77 -6.17 -16.45
CA LEU A 124 -3.43 -5.89 -16.97
C LEU A 124 -3.01 -4.42 -16.79
N LYS A 125 -3.96 -3.49 -16.94
CA LYS A 125 -3.69 -2.05 -16.73
C LYS A 125 -3.36 -1.75 -15.28
N THR A 126 -4.10 -2.34 -14.34
CA THR A 126 -3.84 -2.25 -12.90
C THR A 126 -2.48 -2.85 -12.56
N ASP A 127 -2.14 -4.01 -13.11
CA ASP A 127 -0.87 -4.68 -12.92
C ASP A 127 0.31 -3.81 -13.39
N ILE A 128 0.20 -3.20 -14.57
CA ILE A 128 1.21 -2.28 -15.11
C ILE A 128 1.36 -1.07 -14.20
N ALA A 129 0.25 -0.44 -13.79
CA ALA A 129 0.28 0.75 -12.94
C ALA A 129 0.93 0.47 -11.57
N MET A 130 0.53 -0.62 -10.92
CA MET A 130 1.09 -1.03 -9.64
C MET A 130 2.57 -1.41 -9.76
N THR A 131 2.99 -2.04 -10.84
CA THR A 131 4.40 -2.39 -11.07
C THR A 131 5.25 -1.16 -11.38
N ALA A 132 4.71 -0.17 -12.10
CA ALA A 132 5.36 1.12 -12.29
C ALA A 132 5.52 1.87 -10.96
N LEU A 133 4.50 1.85 -10.10
CA LEU A 133 4.56 2.40 -8.74
C LEU A 133 5.62 1.69 -7.88
N LEU A 134 5.68 0.36 -7.95
CA LEU A 134 6.73 -0.45 -7.32
C LEU A 134 8.13 -0.02 -7.77
N ARG A 135 8.37 0.18 -9.07
CA ARG A 135 9.64 0.67 -9.61
C ARG A 135 10.07 1.97 -8.93
N CYS A 136 9.15 2.91 -8.77
CA CYS A 136 9.42 4.18 -8.09
C CYS A 136 9.75 3.98 -6.60
N ALA A 137 8.99 3.12 -5.91
CA ALA A 137 9.22 2.78 -4.50
C ALA A 137 10.60 2.13 -4.31
N LEU A 138 10.99 1.18 -5.18
CA LEU A 138 12.32 0.56 -5.18
C LEU A 138 13.45 1.55 -5.47
N GLY A 139 13.15 2.61 -6.21
CA GLY A 139 14.06 3.75 -6.45
C GLY A 139 14.22 4.67 -5.24
N GLY A 140 13.53 4.42 -4.12
CA GLY A 140 13.59 5.21 -2.89
C GLY A 140 12.58 6.35 -2.82
N ASP A 141 11.60 6.42 -3.72
CA ASP A 141 10.51 7.40 -3.61
C ASP A 141 9.57 7.02 -2.46
N ALA A 142 9.61 7.81 -1.38
CA ALA A 142 8.84 7.54 -0.18
C ALA A 142 7.31 7.69 -0.42
N ALA A 143 6.89 8.61 -1.30
CA ALA A 143 5.47 8.80 -1.60
C ALA A 143 4.93 7.62 -2.41
N ALA A 144 5.68 7.12 -3.38
CA ALA A 144 5.34 5.93 -4.14
C ALA A 144 5.24 4.69 -3.21
N ALA A 145 6.18 4.52 -2.30
CA ALA A 145 6.16 3.43 -1.32
C ALA A 145 4.94 3.53 -0.37
N LEU A 146 4.57 4.75 0.05
CA LEU A 146 3.38 4.98 0.86
C LEU A 146 2.09 4.59 0.13
N VAL A 147 1.94 5.06 -1.11
CA VAL A 147 0.75 4.74 -1.93
C VAL A 147 0.69 3.24 -2.20
N LEU A 148 1.83 2.61 -2.54
CA LEU A 148 1.91 1.17 -2.74
C LEU A 148 1.49 0.39 -1.50
N ALA A 149 1.97 0.78 -0.32
CA ALA A 149 1.60 0.15 0.95
C ALA A 149 0.09 0.21 1.21
N GLN A 150 -0.53 1.37 0.99
CA GLN A 150 -1.97 1.54 1.22
C GLN A 150 -2.81 0.72 0.22
N ILE A 151 -2.43 0.71 -1.05
CA ILE A 151 -3.15 -0.04 -2.09
C ILE A 151 -3.03 -1.54 -1.85
N VAL A 152 -1.81 -2.04 -1.56
CA VAL A 152 -1.59 -3.46 -1.24
C VAL A 152 -2.39 -3.89 -0.01
N GLY A 153 -2.51 -3.03 1.00
CA GLY A 153 -3.27 -3.32 2.22
C GLY A 153 -4.80 -3.27 2.05
N LEU A 154 -5.30 -2.58 1.02
CA LEU A 154 -6.73 -2.45 0.74
C LEU A 154 -7.22 -3.41 -0.34
N THR A 155 -6.32 -3.88 -1.21
CA THR A 155 -6.69 -4.73 -2.35
C THR A 155 -6.64 -6.20 -1.94
N ASP A 156 -7.66 -6.96 -2.32
CA ASP A 156 -7.59 -8.42 -2.23
C ASP A 156 -6.60 -8.94 -3.30
N LEU A 157 -5.43 -9.38 -2.83
CA LEU A 157 -4.38 -9.93 -3.68
C LEU A 157 -4.52 -11.45 -3.89
N GLY A 158 -5.61 -12.06 -3.39
CA GLY A 158 -5.85 -13.50 -3.48
C GLY A 158 -4.98 -14.34 -2.54
N HIS A 159 -4.31 -13.73 -1.55
CA HIS A 159 -3.52 -14.44 -0.53
C HIS A 159 -3.51 -13.69 0.82
N ALA A 160 -3.17 -14.42 1.90
CA ALA A 160 -3.26 -13.91 3.28
C ALA A 160 -2.18 -12.88 3.67
N TYR A 161 -1.20 -12.59 2.80
CA TYR A 161 -0.02 -11.78 3.17
C TYR A 161 -0.16 -10.27 2.87
N GLY A 162 -1.34 -9.80 2.50
CA GLY A 162 -1.56 -8.39 2.12
C GLY A 162 -1.14 -7.40 3.21
N THR A 163 -1.43 -7.71 4.47
CA THR A 163 -1.09 -6.85 5.61
C THR A 163 0.42 -6.77 5.84
N GLU A 164 1.12 -7.91 5.80
CA GLU A 164 2.58 -7.97 5.96
C GLU A 164 3.29 -7.23 4.81
N LEU A 165 2.80 -7.41 3.59
CA LEU A 165 3.34 -6.71 2.43
C LEU A 165 3.13 -5.20 2.56
N ALA A 166 1.94 -4.76 2.93
CA ALA A 166 1.63 -3.36 3.17
C ALA A 166 2.55 -2.76 4.26
N ALA A 167 2.72 -3.45 5.39
CA ALA A 167 3.61 -3.03 6.46
C ALA A 167 5.07 -2.96 6.01
N SER A 168 5.53 -3.91 5.19
CA SER A 168 6.87 -3.94 4.63
C SER A 168 7.13 -2.72 3.74
N TRP A 169 6.21 -2.39 2.82
CA TRP A 169 6.34 -1.22 1.94
C TRP A 169 6.19 0.10 2.69
N TYR A 170 5.33 0.16 3.71
CA TYR A 170 5.24 1.32 4.58
C TYR A 170 6.56 1.57 5.30
N THR A 171 7.16 0.53 5.88
CA THR A 171 8.46 0.61 6.56
C THR A 171 9.56 1.03 5.59
N HIS A 172 9.55 0.51 4.35
CA HIS A 172 10.47 0.93 3.30
C HIS A 172 10.34 2.43 3.02
N GLY A 173 9.13 2.93 2.78
CA GLY A 173 8.88 4.36 2.56
C GLY A 173 9.28 5.23 3.73
N LEU A 174 9.04 4.77 4.97
CA LEU A 174 9.44 5.48 6.18
C LEU A 174 10.96 5.66 6.27
N ARG A 175 11.74 4.65 5.89
CA ARG A 175 13.21 4.70 5.86
C ARG A 175 13.74 5.68 4.82
N HIS A 176 13.04 5.86 3.70
CA HIS A 176 13.43 6.76 2.62
C HIS A 176 12.84 8.17 2.78
N SER A 177 11.96 8.38 3.76
CA SER A 177 11.33 9.67 3.99
C SER A 177 12.25 10.64 4.74
N ALA A 178 12.41 11.84 4.21
CA ALA A 178 13.13 12.92 4.89
C ALA A 178 12.45 13.38 6.20
N ASN A 179 11.13 13.14 6.34
CA ASN A 179 10.36 13.52 7.52
C ASN A 179 9.38 12.42 7.92
N PRO A 180 9.77 11.50 8.83
CA PRO A 180 8.93 10.37 9.26
C PRO A 180 7.57 10.77 9.83
N ARG A 181 7.49 11.90 10.55
CA ARG A 181 6.21 12.37 11.12
C ARG A 181 5.24 12.82 10.04
N LYS A 182 5.72 13.61 9.07
CA LYS A 182 4.89 14.02 7.90
C LYS A 182 4.48 12.82 7.05
N PHE A 183 5.37 11.85 6.89
CA PHE A 183 5.07 10.61 6.18
C PHE A 183 3.93 9.85 6.84
N SER A 184 3.96 9.66 8.16
CA SER A 184 2.89 8.97 8.90
C SER A 184 1.56 9.73 8.84
N GLN A 185 1.58 11.07 8.95
CA GLN A 185 0.39 11.90 8.79
C GLN A 185 -0.21 11.77 7.38
N ALA A 186 0.65 11.81 6.35
CA ALA A 186 0.22 11.60 4.96
C ALA A 186 -0.40 10.22 4.76
N GLY A 187 0.16 9.18 5.40
CA GLY A 187 -0.37 7.83 5.38
C GLY A 187 -1.79 7.74 5.95
N THR A 188 -2.04 8.34 7.10
CA THR A 188 -3.36 8.38 7.71
C THR A 188 -4.37 9.13 6.83
N THR A 189 -3.96 10.27 6.27
CA THR A 189 -4.82 11.07 5.38
C THR A 189 -5.15 10.31 4.10
N LEU A 190 -4.16 9.68 3.48
CA LEU A 190 -4.34 8.89 2.27
C LEU A 190 -5.26 7.69 2.50
N LEU A 191 -5.06 6.94 3.58
CA LEU A 191 -5.90 5.81 3.94
C LEU A 191 -7.38 6.23 4.12
N ALA A 192 -7.61 7.35 4.79
CA ALA A 192 -8.96 7.88 4.98
C ALA A 192 -9.61 8.26 3.64
N ALA A 193 -8.84 8.87 2.72
CA ALA A 193 -9.31 9.22 1.39
C ALA A 193 -9.63 7.99 0.53
N LEU A 194 -8.78 6.96 0.56
CA LEU A 194 -8.99 5.72 -0.18
C LEU A 194 -10.23 4.97 0.31
N ARG A 195 -10.39 4.82 1.62
CA ARG A 195 -11.59 4.20 2.23
C ARG A 195 -12.88 4.97 1.94
N LYS A 196 -12.80 6.30 1.79
CA LYS A 196 -13.94 7.08 1.35
C LYS A 196 -14.32 6.73 -0.09
N ARG A 197 -13.33 6.62 -0.99
CA ARG A 197 -13.56 6.24 -2.40
C ARG A 197 -14.17 4.85 -2.54
N GLU A 198 -13.73 3.87 -1.75
CA GLU A 198 -14.33 2.53 -1.71
C GLU A 198 -15.82 2.59 -1.37
N ARG A 199 -16.16 3.29 -0.29
CA ARG A 199 -17.57 3.45 0.12
C ARG A 199 -18.44 4.19 -0.89
N ASP A 200 -17.87 5.17 -1.59
CA ASP A 200 -18.58 5.93 -2.61
C ASP A 200 -18.74 5.09 -3.89
N GLY A 201 -17.77 4.24 -4.23
CA GLY A 201 -17.84 3.29 -5.34
C GLY A 201 -18.89 2.17 -5.14
N ASP A 202 -19.06 1.69 -3.91
CA ASP A 202 -20.07 0.67 -3.57
C ASP A 202 -21.53 1.18 -3.67
N ARG A 203 -21.72 2.49 -3.81
CA ARG A 203 -23.05 3.13 -3.88
C ARG A 203 -23.47 3.53 -5.29
N ALA A 204 -22.58 3.42 -6.26
CA ALA A 204 -22.81 3.80 -7.65
C ALA A 204 -23.18 2.61 -8.53
#